data_b0d05ae5bc7de3e4815a7ea29586bcf5
#
_entry.id   b0d05ae5bc7de3e4815a7ea29586bcf5
#
_cell.length_a   1.000
_cell.length_b   1.000
_cell.length_c   1.000
_cell.angle_alpha   90.00
_cell.angle_beta   90.00
_cell.angle_gamma   90.00
#
_symmetry.space_group_name_H-M   'P 1'
#
loop_
_entity.id
_entity.type
_entity.pdbx_description
1 polymer ?
#
loop_
_entity_poly.entity_id
_entity_poly.type
_entity_poly.pdbx_seq_one_letter_code
_entity_poly.pdbx_strand_id
1 'polypeptide(L)' 'MAEWTMEEVLRLALRHEMENFGEYKKASEEAQNPAIRAMFRFLADEEKNHIKLIRDKMTEFRVKE' A
#
# COMPACT_ATOMS: atom_id res chain seq x y z
N MET A 1 18.01 23.18 -1.81
CA MET A 1 16.87 22.26 -1.63
C MET A 1 17.36 20.83 -1.82
N ALA A 2 17.00 19.93 -0.90
CA ALA A 2 17.45 18.55 -0.99
C ALA A 2 16.64 17.81 -2.05
N GLU A 3 17.34 17.05 -2.86
CA GLU A 3 16.71 16.16 -3.83
C GLU A 3 16.26 14.88 -3.14
N TRP A 4 15.16 14.32 -3.63
CA TRP A 4 14.73 13.00 -3.19
C TRP A 4 15.67 11.93 -3.76
N THR A 5 16.02 10.95 -2.96
CA THR A 5 16.71 9.76 -3.46
C THR A 5 15.69 8.70 -3.84
N MET A 6 16.09 7.77 -4.71
CA MET A 6 15.22 6.65 -5.08
C MET A 6 14.80 5.84 -3.84
N GLU A 7 15.73 5.66 -2.90
CA GLU A 7 15.45 4.98 -1.65
C GLU A 7 14.36 5.67 -0.85
N GLU A 8 14.46 7.00 -0.71
CA GLU A 8 13.46 7.78 0.02
C GLU A 8 12.09 7.72 -0.65
N VAL A 9 12.05 7.83 -1.98
CA VAL A 9 10.78 7.76 -2.73
C VAL A 9 10.10 6.41 -2.53
N LEU A 10 10.86 5.32 -2.70
CA LEU A 10 10.28 3.98 -2.61
C LEU A 10 9.83 3.64 -1.20
N ARG A 11 10.60 4.03 -0.19
CA ARG A 11 10.20 3.81 1.21
C ARG A 11 8.97 4.61 1.59
N LEU A 12 8.88 5.86 1.12
CA LEU A 12 7.69 6.68 1.35
C LEU A 12 6.47 6.05 0.70
N ALA A 13 6.60 5.63 -0.56
CA ALA A 13 5.50 5.00 -1.30
C ALA A 13 5.04 3.72 -0.61
N LEU A 14 5.98 2.87 -0.19
CA LEU A 14 5.65 1.62 0.49
C LEU A 14 4.89 1.90 1.79
N ARG A 15 5.35 2.86 2.59
CA ARG A 15 4.69 3.20 3.84
C ARG A 15 3.25 3.65 3.61
N HIS A 16 3.02 4.53 2.63
CA HIS A 16 1.68 5.02 2.32
C HIS A 16 0.76 3.89 1.88
N GLU A 17 1.25 2.99 1.02
CA GLU A 17 0.44 1.88 0.55
C GLU A 17 0.12 0.88 1.67
N MET A 18 1.06 0.65 2.57
CA MET A 18 0.84 -0.23 3.72
C MET A 18 -0.17 0.37 4.70
N GLU A 19 -0.11 1.68 4.92
CA GLU A 19 -1.09 2.38 5.75
C GLU A 19 -2.48 2.29 5.14
N ASN A 20 -2.59 2.55 3.83
CA ASN A 20 -3.86 2.45 3.11
C ASN A 20 -4.44 1.03 3.18
N PHE A 21 -3.58 0.03 2.99
CA PHE A 21 -4.00 -1.36 3.09
C PHE A 21 -4.59 -1.66 4.48
N GLY A 22 -3.89 -1.24 5.53
CA GLY A 22 -4.35 -1.44 6.90
C GLY A 22 -5.69 -0.78 7.18
N GLU A 23 -5.88 0.46 6.69
CA GLU A 23 -7.14 1.18 6.86
C GLU A 23 -8.29 0.49 6.15
N TYR A 24 -8.09 0.07 4.89
CA TYR A 24 -9.14 -0.61 4.13
C TYR A 24 -9.48 -1.97 4.74
N LYS A 25 -8.47 -2.70 5.17
CA LYS A 25 -8.67 -4.00 5.81
C LYS A 25 -9.51 -3.84 7.08
N LYS A 26 -9.14 -2.89 7.94
CA LYS A 26 -9.87 -2.61 9.17
C LYS A 26 -11.30 -2.20 8.87
N ALA A 27 -11.50 -1.30 7.91
CA ALA A 27 -12.83 -0.85 7.52
C ALA A 27 -13.69 -1.99 7.00
N SER A 28 -13.09 -2.93 6.25
CA SER A 28 -13.83 -4.10 5.76
C SER A 28 -14.31 -5.00 6.90
N GLU A 29 -13.54 -5.10 7.96
CA GLU A 29 -13.91 -5.90 9.13
C GLU A 29 -14.99 -5.22 9.97
N GLU A 30 -15.00 -3.91 10.02
CA GLU A 30 -15.95 -3.13 10.81
C GLU A 30 -17.26 -2.83 10.10
N ALA A 31 -17.27 -2.77 8.77
CA ALA A 31 -18.45 -2.44 7.99
C ALA A 31 -19.51 -3.54 8.13
N GLN A 32 -20.74 -3.14 8.40
CA GLN A 32 -21.84 -4.10 8.56
C GLN A 32 -22.57 -4.35 7.24
N ASN A 33 -22.65 -3.34 6.38
CA ASN A 33 -23.29 -3.48 5.07
C ASN A 33 -22.42 -4.37 4.16
N PRO A 34 -22.98 -5.46 3.61
CA PRO A 34 -22.20 -6.39 2.79
C PRO A 34 -21.58 -5.77 1.54
N ALA A 35 -22.27 -4.84 0.89
CA ALA A 35 -21.75 -4.16 -0.30
C ALA A 35 -20.57 -3.26 0.05
N ILE A 36 -20.67 -2.54 1.16
CA ILE A 36 -19.59 -1.68 1.62
C ILE A 36 -18.39 -2.53 2.05
N ARG A 37 -18.65 -3.62 2.76
CA ARG A 37 -17.59 -4.56 3.15
C ARG A 37 -16.84 -5.08 1.94
N ALA A 38 -17.58 -5.50 0.91
CA ALA A 38 -16.99 -6.00 -0.33
C ALA A 38 -16.15 -4.93 -1.04
N MET A 39 -16.62 -3.69 -1.02
CA MET A 39 -15.86 -2.58 -1.63
C MET A 39 -14.54 -2.34 -0.89
N PHE A 40 -14.56 -2.36 0.45
CA PHE A 40 -13.32 -2.20 1.21
C PHE A 40 -12.35 -3.37 0.98
N ARG A 41 -12.86 -4.59 0.83
CA ARG A 41 -12.00 -5.73 0.48
C ARG A 41 -11.36 -5.55 -0.89
N PHE A 42 -12.14 -5.07 -1.86
CA PHE A 42 -11.62 -4.77 -3.19
C PHE A 42 -10.49 -3.73 -3.11
N LEU A 43 -10.71 -2.64 -2.37
CA LEU A 43 -9.70 -1.59 -2.20
C LEU A 43 -8.45 -2.12 -1.50
N ALA A 44 -8.63 -2.96 -0.49
CA ALA A 44 -7.48 -3.57 0.20
C ALA A 44 -6.68 -4.46 -0.74
N ASP A 45 -7.35 -5.24 -1.59
CA ASP A 45 -6.67 -6.10 -2.57
C ASP A 45 -5.90 -5.28 -3.60
N GLU A 46 -6.45 -4.13 -4.02
CA GLU A 46 -5.73 -3.22 -4.92
C GLU A 46 -4.47 -2.68 -4.26
N GLU A 47 -4.52 -2.35 -2.96
CA GLU A 47 -3.34 -1.89 -2.24
C GLU A 47 -2.28 -2.99 -2.11
N LYS A 48 -2.68 -4.24 -1.97
CA LYS A 48 -1.72 -5.37 -1.98
C LYS A 48 -0.97 -5.43 -3.29
N ASN A 49 -1.66 -5.22 -4.40
CA ASN A 49 -1.02 -5.19 -5.72
C ASN A 49 -0.04 -4.03 -5.83
N HIS A 50 -0.40 -2.86 -5.32
CA HIS A 50 0.48 -1.70 -5.30
C HIS A 50 1.74 -1.96 -4.47
N ILE A 51 1.57 -2.57 -3.30
CA ILE A 51 2.68 -2.94 -2.42
C ILE A 51 3.64 -3.88 -3.15
N LYS A 52 3.11 -4.88 -3.85
CA LYS A 52 3.92 -5.80 -4.63
C LYS A 52 4.73 -5.07 -5.70
N LEU A 53 4.10 -4.16 -6.43
CA LEU A 53 4.78 -3.39 -7.48
C LEU A 53 5.91 -2.54 -6.90
N ILE A 54 5.66 -1.90 -5.75
CA ILE A 54 6.68 -1.09 -5.10
C ILE A 54 7.84 -1.96 -4.61
N ARG A 55 7.55 -3.12 -4.01
CA ARG A 55 8.59 -4.04 -3.57
C ARG A 55 9.41 -4.58 -4.73
N ASP A 56 8.78 -4.82 -5.89
CA ASP A 56 9.50 -5.21 -7.10
C ASP A 56 10.47 -4.11 -7.54
N LYS A 57 10.05 -2.85 -7.47
CA LYS A 57 10.92 -1.72 -7.77
C LYS A 57 12.04 -1.59 -6.76
N MET A 58 11.76 -1.84 -5.48
CA MET A 58 12.80 -1.82 -4.45
C MET A 58 13.87 -2.88 -4.73
N THR A 59 13.45 -4.05 -5.16
CA THR A 59 14.39 -5.10 -5.56
C THR A 59 15.23 -4.64 -6.76
N GLU A 60 14.57 -4.05 -7.76
CA GLU A 60 15.22 -3.55 -8.97
C GLU A 60 16.31 -2.52 -8.65
N PHE A 61 16.02 -1.61 -7.74
CA PHE A 61 16.95 -0.54 -7.35
C PHE A 61 17.78 -0.89 -6.12
N ARG A 62 17.70 -2.13 -5.65
CA ARG A 62 18.45 -2.62 -4.49
C ARG A 62 18.21 -1.80 -3.22
N VAL A 63 16.97 -1.41 -3.01
CA VAL A 63 16.53 -0.69 -1.82
C VAL A 63 15.96 -1.70 -0.84
N LYS A 64 16.44 -1.68 0.40
CA LYS A 64 15.90 -2.55 1.47
C LYS A 64 14.76 -1.84 2.18
N GLU A 65 13.80 -2.62 2.65
CA GLU A 65 12.66 -2.10 3.42
C GLU A 65 13.05 -1.53 4.78
#